data_87abb2627dbffb3ef7d5fcdd5ff1eb19
#
_entry.id   87abb2627dbffb3ef7d5fcdd5ff1eb19
#
_cell.length_a   1.000
_cell.length_b   1.000
_cell.length_c   1.000
_cell.angle_alpha   90.00
_cell.angle_beta   90.00
_cell.angle_gamma   90.00
#
_symmetry.space_group_name_H-M   'P 1'
#
loop_
_entity.id
_entity.type
_entity.pdbx_description
1 polymer ?
#
loop_
_entity_poly.entity_id
_entity_poly.type
_entity_poly.pdbx_seq_one_letter_code
_entity_poly.pdbx_strand_id
1 'polypeptide(L)'
;MISQIEKGLFAQLFNRCGYVLDFSTADFDAFTLSSIGVQLCSKYHLSKGKSLMAYIAEAPESNVIKLFADLMLHYETSVYAFENETTSGGAYERIYKQCKKILEREQGANVLVEVTKENLAKRFSNDYISQELEQMLKLQHDNPTDAIGKAKELVESCCKTILLDNDIAIDTKWNLNQLLDETLRFIRITPKQIPDNIPDAKAIKAILGNLKAILQNLAELRNNYGTGHGKDSRYVGLQERHAQLAVGTSMTIVRFIWDSYEDRINK
;
A
#
# COMPACT_ATOMS: atom_id res chain seq x y z
N MET A 1 -2.00 -6.39 -8.07
CA MET A 1 -1.05 -6.34 -9.23
C MET A 1 -1.81 -6.58 -10.51
N ILE A 2 -1.72 -5.64 -11.46
CA ILE A 2 -2.38 -5.73 -12.78
C ILE A 2 -1.54 -6.59 -13.73
N SER A 3 -2.10 -7.68 -14.23
CA SER A 3 -1.44 -8.55 -15.21
C SER A 3 -1.26 -7.88 -16.57
N GLN A 4 -0.36 -8.41 -17.43
CA GLN A 4 -0.17 -7.90 -18.80
C GLN A 4 -1.45 -8.01 -19.64
N ILE A 5 -2.28 -9.04 -19.40
CA ILE A 5 -3.57 -9.21 -20.08
C ILE A 5 -4.52 -8.08 -19.67
N GLU A 6 -4.59 -7.77 -18.38
CA GLU A 6 -5.42 -6.70 -17.86
C GLU A 6 -4.94 -5.31 -18.35
N LYS A 7 -3.63 -5.06 -18.37
CA LYS A 7 -3.06 -3.86 -19.02
C LYS A 7 -3.50 -3.73 -20.48
N GLY A 8 -3.57 -4.87 -21.19
CA GLY A 8 -4.09 -4.93 -22.55
C GLY A 8 -5.57 -4.51 -22.68
N LEU A 9 -6.42 -4.86 -21.72
CA LEU A 9 -7.82 -4.43 -21.70
C LEU A 9 -7.96 -2.91 -21.57
N PHE A 10 -7.18 -2.29 -20.67
CA PHE A 10 -7.15 -0.83 -20.55
C PHE A 10 -6.62 -0.16 -21.83
N ALA A 11 -5.57 -0.71 -22.41
CA ALA A 11 -5.04 -0.22 -23.67
C ALA A 11 -6.09 -0.29 -24.80
N GLN A 12 -6.87 -1.38 -24.86
CA GLN A 12 -7.95 -1.54 -25.85
C GLN A 12 -9.11 -0.57 -25.58
N LEU A 13 -9.42 -0.28 -24.34
CA LEU A 13 -10.49 0.66 -23.99
C LEU A 13 -10.13 2.10 -24.39
N PHE A 14 -8.92 2.54 -24.05
CA PHE A 14 -8.52 3.94 -24.18
C PHE A 14 -7.85 4.27 -25.52
N ASN A 15 -7.12 3.32 -26.14
CA ASN A 15 -6.40 3.56 -27.39
C ASN A 15 -7.14 2.93 -28.56
N ARG A 16 -7.89 3.75 -29.30
CA ARG A 16 -8.67 3.33 -30.46
C ARG A 16 -8.04 3.87 -31.74
N CYS A 17 -7.45 2.96 -32.54
CA CYS A 17 -6.81 3.32 -33.82
C CYS A 17 -5.74 4.43 -33.70
N GLY A 18 -5.02 4.47 -32.59
CA GLY A 18 -3.98 5.48 -32.31
C GLY A 18 -4.49 6.77 -31.65
N TYR A 19 -5.79 6.90 -31.45
CA TYR A 19 -6.40 7.98 -30.70
C TYR A 19 -6.62 7.53 -29.26
N VAL A 20 -6.13 8.33 -28.29
CA VAL A 20 -6.44 8.12 -26.88
C VAL A 20 -7.65 8.97 -26.54
N LEU A 21 -8.79 8.31 -26.40
CA LEU A 21 -10.09 8.95 -26.18
C LEU A 21 -10.27 10.17 -27.12
N ASP A 22 -10.79 11.27 -26.60
CA ASP A 22 -11.03 12.52 -27.31
C ASP A 22 -9.88 13.56 -27.19
N PHE A 23 -8.78 13.20 -26.53
CA PHE A 23 -7.69 14.13 -26.31
C PHE A 23 -7.00 14.60 -27.60
N SER A 24 -6.71 15.90 -27.70
CA SER A 24 -5.62 16.39 -28.55
C SER A 24 -4.26 15.98 -27.96
N THR A 25 -3.18 16.17 -28.69
CA THR A 25 -1.82 15.85 -28.16
C THR A 25 -1.46 16.75 -26.98
N ALA A 26 -1.81 18.04 -27.05
CA ALA A 26 -1.57 19.00 -25.99
C ALA A 26 -2.41 18.69 -24.74
N ASP A 27 -3.70 18.35 -24.93
CA ASP A 27 -4.60 18.02 -23.83
C ASP A 27 -4.19 16.72 -23.15
N PHE A 28 -3.70 15.73 -23.91
CA PHE A 28 -3.20 14.48 -23.36
C PHE A 28 -1.94 14.69 -22.51
N ASP A 29 -1.01 15.51 -22.97
CA ASP A 29 0.20 15.86 -22.20
C ASP A 29 -0.16 16.66 -20.93
N ALA A 30 -1.10 17.60 -21.01
CA ALA A 30 -1.59 18.35 -19.85
C ALA A 30 -2.30 17.41 -18.85
N PHE A 31 -3.13 16.50 -19.32
CA PHE A 31 -3.82 15.50 -18.51
C PHE A 31 -2.83 14.57 -17.80
N THR A 32 -1.89 14.00 -18.52
CA THR A 32 -0.91 13.07 -17.94
C THR A 32 0.07 13.78 -17.00
N LEU A 33 0.40 15.04 -17.25
CA LEU A 33 1.15 15.87 -16.30
C LEU A 33 0.38 16.04 -14.98
N SER A 34 -0.91 16.34 -15.06
CA SER A 34 -1.77 16.48 -13.86
C SER A 34 -1.97 15.16 -13.12
N SER A 35 -2.14 14.06 -13.85
CA SER A 35 -2.40 12.73 -13.29
C SER A 35 -1.16 12.14 -12.62
N ILE A 36 -0.06 12.05 -13.36
CA ILE A 36 1.13 11.26 -13.00
C ILE A 36 2.43 12.08 -13.00
N GLY A 37 2.36 13.40 -13.16
CA GLY A 37 3.51 14.30 -13.15
C GLY A 37 4.40 14.22 -14.39
N VAL A 38 3.93 13.58 -15.50
CA VAL A 38 4.73 13.36 -16.73
C VAL A 38 3.91 13.67 -17.97
N GLN A 39 4.46 14.48 -18.88
CA GLN A 39 3.91 14.71 -20.21
C GLN A 39 4.33 13.58 -21.15
N LEU A 40 3.44 12.64 -21.44
CA LEU A 40 3.80 11.40 -22.11
C LEU A 40 4.24 11.57 -23.56
N CYS A 41 3.54 12.41 -24.34
CA CYS A 41 3.95 12.64 -25.74
C CYS A 41 5.29 13.38 -25.82
N SER A 42 5.48 14.37 -24.96
CA SER A 42 6.75 15.11 -24.85
C SER A 42 7.90 14.22 -24.38
N LYS A 43 7.66 13.30 -23.43
CA LYS A 43 8.68 12.37 -22.91
C LYS A 43 9.13 11.35 -23.97
N TYR A 44 8.19 10.72 -24.64
CA TYR A 44 8.51 9.62 -25.55
C TYR A 44 8.69 10.04 -27.02
N HIS A 45 8.29 11.27 -27.37
CA HIS A 45 8.29 11.77 -28.77
C HIS A 45 7.52 10.85 -29.73
N LEU A 46 6.43 10.24 -29.26
CA LEU A 46 5.57 9.31 -29.99
C LEU A 46 4.13 9.83 -30.10
N SER A 47 3.29 9.15 -30.89
CA SER A 47 1.85 9.42 -30.87
C SER A 47 1.25 9.10 -29.50
N LYS A 48 0.14 9.73 -29.15
CA LYS A 48 -0.56 9.55 -27.86
C LYS A 48 -0.71 8.08 -27.45
N GLY A 49 -1.24 7.25 -28.36
CA GLY A 49 -1.43 5.82 -28.11
C GLY A 49 -0.12 5.09 -27.89
N LYS A 50 0.92 5.38 -28.67
CA LYS A 50 2.26 4.77 -28.50
C LYS A 50 2.93 5.25 -27.22
N SER A 51 2.80 6.52 -26.87
CA SER A 51 3.32 7.08 -25.63
C SER A 51 2.66 6.46 -24.39
N LEU A 52 1.34 6.28 -24.44
CA LEU A 52 0.58 5.57 -23.40
C LEU A 52 1.09 4.14 -23.22
N MET A 53 1.26 3.39 -24.32
CA MET A 53 1.74 2.00 -24.26
C MET A 53 3.17 1.90 -23.74
N ALA A 54 4.06 2.80 -24.16
CA ALA A 54 5.42 2.85 -23.65
C ALA A 54 5.45 3.08 -22.13
N TYR A 55 4.65 4.02 -21.65
CA TYR A 55 4.55 4.28 -20.21
C TYR A 55 3.99 3.09 -19.43
N ILE A 56 2.92 2.45 -19.89
CA ILE A 56 2.32 1.26 -19.24
C ILE A 56 3.33 0.11 -19.12
N ALA A 57 4.29 0.02 -20.05
CA ALA A 57 5.30 -1.05 -20.08
C ALA A 57 6.43 -0.83 -19.06
N GLU A 58 6.84 0.43 -18.80
CA GLU A 58 8.04 0.73 -18.01
C GLU A 58 7.77 1.37 -16.63
N ALA A 59 6.59 2.02 -16.48
CA ALA A 59 6.31 2.79 -15.27
C ALA A 59 6.00 1.89 -14.06
N PRO A 60 6.24 2.40 -12.84
CA PRO A 60 5.81 1.76 -11.61
C PRO A 60 4.30 1.47 -11.63
N GLU A 61 3.91 0.31 -11.15
CA GLU A 61 2.53 -0.18 -11.23
C GLU A 61 1.52 0.78 -10.56
N SER A 62 1.91 1.39 -9.44
CA SER A 62 1.09 2.39 -8.74
C SER A 62 0.71 3.57 -9.65
N ASN A 63 1.68 4.06 -10.43
CA ASN A 63 1.47 5.17 -11.36
C ASN A 63 0.61 4.74 -12.56
N VAL A 64 0.76 3.49 -13.01
CA VAL A 64 -0.09 2.93 -14.08
C VAL A 64 -1.53 2.80 -13.60
N ILE A 65 -1.75 2.30 -12.38
CA ILE A 65 -3.09 2.19 -11.79
C ILE A 65 -3.73 3.57 -11.63
N LYS A 66 -2.97 4.55 -11.15
CA LYS A 66 -3.45 5.93 -11.02
C LYS A 66 -3.87 6.51 -12.37
N LEU A 67 -3.00 6.38 -13.39
CA LEU A 67 -3.31 6.84 -14.73
C LEU A 67 -4.55 6.15 -15.31
N PHE A 68 -4.72 4.85 -15.09
CA PHE A 68 -5.90 4.12 -15.53
C PHE A 68 -7.17 4.59 -14.82
N ALA A 69 -7.09 4.89 -13.52
CA ALA A 69 -8.23 5.42 -12.77
C ALA A 69 -8.65 6.79 -13.28
N ASP A 70 -7.70 7.69 -13.51
CA ASP A 70 -7.95 9.03 -14.03
C ASP A 70 -8.50 8.99 -15.48
N LEU A 71 -7.94 8.12 -16.33
CA LEU A 71 -8.47 7.89 -17.68
C LEU A 71 -9.86 7.28 -17.67
N MET A 72 -10.17 6.40 -16.71
CA MET A 72 -11.50 5.84 -16.56
C MET A 72 -12.52 6.92 -16.15
N LEU A 73 -12.15 7.79 -15.22
CA LEU A 73 -12.98 8.93 -14.82
C LEU A 73 -13.27 9.86 -16.02
N HIS A 74 -12.23 10.17 -16.82
CA HIS A 74 -12.38 10.95 -18.03
C HIS A 74 -13.29 10.24 -19.04
N TYR A 75 -13.13 8.92 -19.22
CA TYR A 75 -13.99 8.11 -20.09
C TYR A 75 -15.46 8.17 -19.65
N GLU A 76 -15.74 8.02 -18.36
CA GLU A 76 -17.10 8.06 -17.78
C GLU A 76 -17.78 9.44 -17.93
N THR A 77 -16.99 10.52 -17.97
CA THR A 77 -17.49 11.90 -18.11
C THR A 77 -17.51 12.41 -19.55
N SER A 78 -16.88 11.69 -20.47
CA SER A 78 -16.80 12.06 -21.89
C SER A 78 -18.00 11.54 -22.68
N VAL A 79 -18.30 12.20 -23.83
CA VAL A 79 -19.33 11.78 -24.80
C VAL A 79 -19.06 10.33 -25.29
N TYR A 80 -17.85 9.86 -25.25
CA TYR A 80 -17.46 8.50 -25.65
C TYR A 80 -18.16 7.38 -24.86
N ALA A 81 -18.60 7.62 -23.63
CA ALA A 81 -19.34 6.64 -22.85
C ALA A 81 -20.73 6.35 -23.43
N PHE A 82 -21.35 7.31 -24.11
CA PHE A 82 -22.70 7.21 -24.58
C PHE A 82 -22.84 6.85 -26.08
N GLU A 83 -21.86 7.20 -26.92
CA GLU A 83 -21.92 6.95 -28.36
C GLU A 83 -21.65 5.50 -28.80
N ASN A 84 -21.11 4.67 -27.91
CA ASN A 84 -20.62 3.33 -28.25
C ASN A 84 -21.63 2.20 -28.09
N GLU A 85 -22.81 2.47 -27.56
CA GLU A 85 -23.84 1.43 -27.40
C GLU A 85 -24.44 0.99 -28.74
N THR A 86 -24.44 1.87 -29.74
CA THR A 86 -25.13 1.62 -30.99
C THR A 86 -24.28 1.02 -32.11
N THR A 87 -22.96 1.19 -32.09
CA THR A 87 -22.10 0.86 -33.24
C THR A 87 -21.21 -0.38 -33.08
N SER A 88 -20.94 -0.85 -31.86
CA SER A 88 -19.94 -1.92 -31.59
C SER A 88 -20.49 -3.15 -30.90
N GLY A 89 -21.79 -3.39 -30.88
CA GLY A 89 -22.40 -4.60 -30.33
C GLY A 89 -22.04 -4.87 -28.85
N GLY A 90 -21.85 -3.82 -28.05
CA GLY A 90 -21.55 -3.94 -26.60
C GLY A 90 -20.14 -4.47 -26.26
N ALA A 91 -19.21 -4.52 -27.21
CA ALA A 91 -17.85 -5.01 -26.95
C ALA A 91 -17.09 -4.07 -26.01
N TYR A 92 -17.14 -2.77 -26.23
CA TYR A 92 -16.51 -1.77 -25.38
C TYR A 92 -17.16 -1.67 -24.01
N GLU A 93 -18.46 -1.86 -23.89
CA GLU A 93 -19.15 -1.94 -22.60
C GLU A 93 -18.63 -3.12 -21.75
N ARG A 94 -18.41 -4.27 -22.38
CA ARG A 94 -17.84 -5.44 -21.69
C ARG A 94 -16.41 -5.17 -21.21
N ILE A 95 -15.58 -4.55 -22.05
CA ILE A 95 -14.19 -4.18 -21.69
C ILE A 95 -14.22 -3.16 -20.54
N TYR A 96 -15.05 -2.13 -20.64
CA TYR A 96 -15.23 -1.12 -19.58
C TYR A 96 -15.61 -1.77 -18.25
N LYS A 97 -16.60 -2.65 -18.22
CA LYS A 97 -17.03 -3.36 -17.00
C LYS A 97 -15.89 -4.22 -16.41
N GLN A 98 -15.06 -4.82 -17.24
CA GLN A 98 -13.89 -5.56 -16.78
C GLN A 98 -12.82 -4.64 -16.23
N CYS A 99 -12.48 -3.55 -16.92
CA CYS A 99 -11.52 -2.55 -16.44
C CYS A 99 -11.97 -1.94 -15.11
N LYS A 100 -13.27 -1.64 -14.95
CA LYS A 100 -13.83 -1.13 -13.71
C LYS A 100 -13.63 -2.10 -12.54
N LYS A 101 -13.94 -3.39 -12.72
CA LYS A 101 -13.71 -4.42 -11.71
C LYS A 101 -12.23 -4.59 -11.34
N ILE A 102 -11.34 -4.46 -12.33
CA ILE A 102 -9.89 -4.51 -12.07
C ILE A 102 -9.47 -3.31 -11.20
N LEU A 103 -9.91 -2.10 -11.54
CA LEU A 103 -9.63 -0.91 -10.73
C LEU A 103 -10.22 -1.01 -9.33
N GLU A 104 -11.46 -1.45 -9.19
CA GLU A 104 -12.10 -1.67 -7.89
C GLU A 104 -11.29 -2.65 -7.02
N ARG A 105 -10.78 -3.74 -7.62
CA ARG A 105 -9.91 -4.70 -6.93
C ARG A 105 -8.60 -4.06 -6.47
N GLU A 106 -7.92 -3.35 -7.35
CA GLU A 106 -6.63 -2.71 -7.06
C GLU A 106 -6.78 -1.51 -6.12
N GLN A 107 -7.82 -0.70 -6.32
CA GLN A 107 -8.12 0.43 -5.44
C GLN A 107 -8.63 -0.04 -4.07
N GLY A 108 -9.40 -1.12 -4.00
CA GLY A 108 -9.85 -1.69 -2.72
C GLY A 108 -8.69 -2.09 -1.82
N ALA A 109 -7.63 -2.68 -2.40
CA ALA A 109 -6.40 -2.97 -1.68
C ALA A 109 -5.64 -1.68 -1.28
N ASN A 110 -5.58 -0.69 -2.17
CA ASN A 110 -4.91 0.59 -1.93
C ASN A 110 -5.71 1.49 -0.97
N VAL A 111 -7.05 1.52 -1.06
CA VAL A 111 -7.89 2.32 -0.15
C VAL A 111 -7.70 1.90 1.30
N LEU A 112 -7.63 0.60 1.60
CA LEU A 112 -7.37 0.15 2.96
C LEU A 112 -5.99 0.63 3.47
N VAL A 113 -4.97 0.57 2.61
CA VAL A 113 -3.62 1.03 2.91
C VAL A 113 -3.60 2.56 3.08
N GLU A 114 -4.19 3.32 2.16
CA GLU A 114 -4.23 4.78 2.23
C GLU A 114 -5.06 5.29 3.43
N VAL A 115 -6.23 4.73 3.68
CA VAL A 115 -7.03 5.08 4.87
C VAL A 115 -6.27 4.76 6.15
N THR A 116 -5.55 3.65 6.19
CA THR A 116 -4.72 3.30 7.36
C THR A 116 -3.53 4.25 7.48
N LYS A 117 -2.86 4.60 6.38
CA LYS A 117 -1.78 5.59 6.33
C LYS A 117 -2.22 6.96 6.84
N GLU A 118 -3.35 7.48 6.33
CA GLU A 118 -3.89 8.78 6.76
C GLU A 118 -4.26 8.78 8.25
N ASN A 119 -4.88 7.70 8.73
CA ASN A 119 -5.22 7.56 10.14
C ASN A 119 -3.98 7.51 11.02
N LEU A 120 -2.96 6.76 10.63
CA LEU A 120 -1.70 6.69 11.38
C LEU A 120 -0.95 8.03 11.34
N ALA A 121 -0.85 8.69 10.18
CA ALA A 121 -0.20 9.99 10.05
C ALA A 121 -0.85 11.06 10.93
N LYS A 122 -2.19 11.13 10.97
CA LYS A 122 -2.93 12.05 11.83
C LYS A 122 -2.70 11.80 13.32
N ARG A 123 -2.63 10.52 13.72
CA ARG A 123 -2.48 10.13 15.13
C ARG A 123 -1.10 10.38 15.69
N PHE A 124 -0.08 10.10 14.90
CA PHE A 124 1.29 10.35 15.33
C PHE A 124 1.67 11.84 15.32
N SER A 125 0.85 12.72 14.69
CA SER A 125 1.09 14.17 14.59
C SER A 125 2.53 14.53 14.21
N ASN A 126 3.22 13.66 13.47
CA ASN A 126 4.65 13.75 13.22
C ASN A 126 4.94 13.53 11.73
N ASP A 127 5.52 14.52 11.09
CA ASP A 127 5.97 14.48 9.70
C ASP A 127 6.92 13.29 9.43
N TYR A 128 7.72 12.91 10.44
CA TYR A 128 8.61 11.77 10.35
C TYR A 128 7.87 10.45 10.08
N ILE A 129 6.83 10.16 10.84
CA ILE A 129 6.04 8.92 10.66
C ILE A 129 5.34 8.89 9.31
N SER A 130 4.83 10.04 8.84
CA SER A 130 4.23 10.15 7.51
C SER A 130 5.25 9.83 6.41
N GLN A 131 6.45 10.36 6.51
CA GLN A 131 7.55 10.10 5.57
C GLN A 131 7.99 8.62 5.62
N GLU A 132 8.10 8.03 6.81
CA GLU A 132 8.44 6.61 6.98
C GLU A 132 7.39 5.69 6.34
N LEU A 133 6.10 6.01 6.50
CA LEU A 133 5.00 5.26 5.86
C LEU A 133 5.08 5.35 4.32
N GLU A 134 5.34 6.54 3.77
CA GLU A 134 5.49 6.71 2.32
C GLU A 134 6.69 5.95 1.76
N GLN A 135 7.83 6.05 2.43
CA GLN A 135 9.03 5.31 2.04
C GLN A 135 8.82 3.81 2.11
N MET A 136 8.19 3.32 3.18
CA MET A 136 7.89 1.91 3.36
C MET A 136 6.99 1.36 2.24
N LEU A 137 5.95 2.09 1.87
CA LEU A 137 5.04 1.69 0.79
C LEU A 137 5.74 1.67 -0.57
N LYS A 138 6.60 2.65 -0.85
CA LYS A 138 7.40 2.69 -2.08
C LYS A 138 8.40 1.53 -2.16
N LEU A 139 9.07 1.24 -1.06
CA LEU A 139 10.08 0.18 -0.99
C LEU A 139 9.52 -1.23 -1.18
N GLN A 140 8.20 -1.46 -1.04
CA GLN A 140 7.61 -2.77 -1.29
C GLN A 140 7.95 -3.31 -2.69
N HIS A 141 8.01 -2.43 -3.68
CA HIS A 141 8.36 -2.75 -5.07
C HIS A 141 9.86 -2.63 -5.33
N ASP A 142 10.45 -1.51 -4.89
CA ASP A 142 11.82 -1.15 -5.25
C ASP A 142 12.87 -1.97 -4.49
N ASN A 143 12.61 -2.24 -3.21
CA ASN A 143 13.49 -3.02 -2.33
C ASN A 143 12.68 -3.71 -1.22
N PRO A 144 12.11 -4.90 -1.47
CA PRO A 144 11.28 -5.64 -0.53
C PRO A 144 11.94 -5.87 0.84
N THR A 145 13.25 -6.07 0.87
CA THR A 145 14.00 -6.29 2.12
C THR A 145 14.00 -5.04 3.01
N ASP A 146 14.25 -3.88 2.42
CA ASP A 146 14.24 -2.61 3.16
C ASP A 146 12.82 -2.22 3.60
N ALA A 147 11.80 -2.52 2.80
CA ALA A 147 10.40 -2.33 3.20
C ALA A 147 10.05 -3.10 4.48
N ILE A 148 10.55 -4.34 4.64
CA ILE A 148 10.36 -5.13 5.86
C ILE A 148 11.12 -4.50 7.04
N GLY A 149 12.31 -3.95 6.79
CA GLY A 149 13.05 -3.19 7.80
C GLY A 149 12.26 -1.99 8.31
N LYS A 150 11.71 -1.20 7.40
CA LYS A 150 10.86 -0.05 7.72
C LYS A 150 9.55 -0.44 8.43
N ALA A 151 8.95 -1.56 8.04
CA ALA A 151 7.76 -2.09 8.71
C ALA A 151 8.04 -2.43 10.18
N LYS A 152 9.22 -3.00 10.50
CA LYS A 152 9.68 -3.22 11.87
C LYS A 152 9.89 -1.90 12.61
N GLU A 153 10.57 -0.93 12.00
CA GLU A 153 10.84 0.39 12.56
C GLU A 153 9.54 1.14 12.90
N LEU A 154 8.50 1.01 12.09
CA LEU A 154 7.19 1.59 12.35
C LEU A 154 6.57 1.06 13.66
N VAL A 155 6.65 -0.26 13.89
CA VAL A 155 6.15 -0.87 15.13
C VAL A 155 6.98 -0.40 16.34
N GLU A 156 8.30 -0.34 16.21
CA GLU A 156 9.17 0.18 17.27
C GLU A 156 8.86 1.63 17.61
N SER A 157 8.64 2.48 16.60
CA SER A 157 8.29 3.89 16.78
C SER A 157 6.94 4.04 17.49
N CYS A 158 5.94 3.26 17.11
CA CYS A 158 4.65 3.23 17.79
C CYS A 158 4.79 2.89 19.28
N CYS A 159 5.49 1.79 19.58
CA CYS A 159 5.71 1.36 20.96
C CYS A 159 6.46 2.42 21.79
N LYS A 160 7.52 2.99 21.23
CA LYS A 160 8.32 4.03 21.89
C LYS A 160 7.49 5.28 22.17
N THR A 161 6.70 5.74 21.20
CA THR A 161 5.82 6.90 21.38
C THR A 161 4.85 6.68 22.52
N ILE A 162 4.13 5.56 22.54
CA ILE A 162 3.16 5.25 23.60
C ILE A 162 3.83 5.20 24.98
N LEU A 163 4.99 4.59 25.09
CA LEU A 163 5.69 4.47 26.38
C LEU A 163 6.22 5.83 26.86
N LEU A 164 6.83 6.61 25.97
CA LEU A 164 7.39 7.93 26.30
C LEU A 164 6.31 8.95 26.64
N ASP A 165 5.19 8.98 25.92
CA ASP A 165 4.05 9.87 26.20
C ASP A 165 3.41 9.59 27.56
N ASN A 166 3.74 8.45 28.18
CA ASN A 166 3.25 8.06 29.52
C ASN A 166 4.37 7.95 30.57
N ASP A 167 5.49 8.65 30.33
CA ASP A 167 6.64 8.71 31.26
C ASP A 167 7.24 7.34 31.62
N ILE A 168 7.08 6.33 30.76
CA ILE A 168 7.65 5.01 30.95
C ILE A 168 9.07 4.99 30.34
N ALA A 169 10.07 4.80 31.20
CA ALA A 169 11.45 4.73 30.78
C ALA A 169 11.71 3.53 29.87
N ILE A 170 12.37 3.77 28.75
CA ILE A 170 12.76 2.74 27.79
C ILE A 170 14.23 2.42 27.99
N ASP A 171 14.54 1.13 28.24
CA ASP A 171 15.93 0.68 28.25
C ASP A 171 16.46 0.65 26.80
N THR A 172 17.59 1.28 26.57
CA THR A 172 18.24 1.35 25.25
C THR A 172 18.63 -0.02 24.68
N LYS A 173 18.69 -1.05 25.54
CA LYS A 173 18.98 -2.44 25.15
C LYS A 173 17.74 -3.23 24.74
N TRP A 174 16.54 -2.68 24.90
CA TRP A 174 15.33 -3.40 24.54
C TRP A 174 15.26 -3.62 23.04
N ASN A 175 14.98 -4.86 22.67
CA ASN A 175 14.62 -5.24 21.33
C ASN A 175 13.11 -5.01 21.09
N LEU A 176 12.66 -5.22 19.84
CA LEU A 176 11.25 -5.06 19.47
C LEU A 176 10.30 -5.85 20.37
N ASN A 177 10.67 -7.08 20.75
CA ASN A 177 9.81 -7.93 21.58
C ASN A 177 9.61 -7.34 22.98
N GLN A 178 10.67 -6.81 23.57
CA GLN A 178 10.61 -6.18 24.89
C GLN A 178 9.82 -4.88 24.86
N LEU A 179 10.01 -4.05 23.81
CA LEU A 179 9.19 -2.85 23.60
C LEU A 179 7.73 -3.20 23.46
N LEU A 180 7.41 -4.19 22.63
CA LEU A 180 6.04 -4.65 22.41
C LEU A 180 5.41 -5.20 23.69
N ASP A 181 6.13 -6.06 24.43
CA ASP A 181 5.63 -6.63 25.68
C ASP A 181 5.29 -5.55 26.70
N GLU A 182 6.15 -4.56 26.83
CA GLU A 182 5.92 -3.44 27.75
C GLU A 182 4.71 -2.60 27.33
N THR A 183 4.62 -2.27 26.02
CA THR A 183 3.50 -1.53 25.47
C THR A 183 2.17 -2.29 25.67
N LEU A 184 2.10 -3.57 25.29
CA LEU A 184 0.89 -4.38 25.45
C LEU A 184 0.49 -4.54 26.93
N ARG A 185 1.47 -4.64 27.83
CA ARG A 185 1.23 -4.68 29.27
C ARG A 185 0.68 -3.35 29.77
N PHE A 186 1.25 -2.24 29.32
CA PHE A 186 0.77 -0.91 29.68
C PHE A 186 -0.66 -0.70 29.20
N ILE A 187 -0.99 -0.99 27.96
CA ILE A 187 -2.36 -0.84 27.42
C ILE A 187 -3.33 -1.95 27.85
N ARG A 188 -2.89 -2.91 28.65
CA ARG A 188 -3.68 -4.01 29.25
C ARG A 188 -4.31 -4.99 28.26
N ILE A 189 -3.64 -5.27 27.17
CA ILE A 189 -4.09 -6.25 26.15
C ILE A 189 -3.18 -7.47 26.02
N THR A 190 -2.39 -7.77 27.06
CA THR A 190 -1.67 -9.06 27.05
C THR A 190 -2.63 -10.23 27.26
N PRO A 191 -2.36 -11.43 26.73
CA PRO A 191 -3.22 -12.60 26.94
C PRO A 191 -3.53 -12.89 28.42
N LYS A 192 -2.58 -12.59 29.32
CA LYS A 192 -2.75 -12.80 30.76
C LYS A 192 -3.72 -11.79 31.42
N GLN A 193 -3.89 -10.64 30.82
CA GLN A 193 -4.77 -9.56 31.33
C GLN A 193 -6.19 -9.66 30.81
N ILE A 194 -6.44 -10.53 29.83
CA ILE A 194 -7.79 -10.78 29.31
C ILE A 194 -8.52 -11.72 30.27
N PRO A 195 -9.66 -11.30 30.86
CA PRO A 195 -10.44 -12.14 31.77
C PRO A 195 -10.96 -13.42 31.09
N ASP A 196 -10.99 -14.52 31.83
CA ASP A 196 -11.47 -15.81 31.26
C ASP A 196 -13.01 -15.87 31.10
N ASN A 197 -13.71 -14.98 31.80
CA ASN A 197 -15.17 -14.95 31.84
C ASN A 197 -15.83 -14.08 30.75
N ILE A 198 -15.06 -13.48 29.88
CA ILE A 198 -15.64 -12.75 28.73
C ILE A 198 -15.92 -13.71 27.56
N PRO A 199 -16.93 -13.39 26.72
CA PRO A 199 -17.16 -14.18 25.50
C PRO A 199 -15.90 -14.29 24.66
N ASP A 200 -15.66 -15.47 24.10
CA ASP A 200 -14.52 -15.75 23.18
C ASP A 200 -13.11 -15.46 23.76
N ALA A 201 -12.96 -15.39 25.09
CA ALA A 201 -11.70 -15.11 25.76
C ALA A 201 -10.51 -15.95 25.22
N LYS A 202 -10.75 -17.25 24.96
CA LYS A 202 -9.73 -18.16 24.40
C LYS A 202 -9.27 -17.73 23.02
N ALA A 203 -10.19 -17.34 22.14
CA ALA A 203 -9.88 -16.89 20.79
C ALA A 203 -9.14 -15.55 20.82
N ILE A 204 -9.59 -14.60 21.66
CA ILE A 204 -8.94 -13.30 21.85
C ILE A 204 -7.50 -13.48 22.32
N LYS A 205 -7.25 -14.30 23.33
CA LYS A 205 -5.91 -14.60 23.85
C LYS A 205 -5.02 -15.23 22.78
N ALA A 206 -5.56 -16.13 21.96
CA ALA A 206 -4.82 -16.74 20.85
C ALA A 206 -4.46 -15.73 19.77
N ILE A 207 -5.37 -14.82 19.39
CA ILE A 207 -5.11 -13.76 18.42
C ILE A 207 -3.98 -12.85 18.92
N LEU A 208 -4.03 -12.40 20.17
CA LEU A 208 -2.99 -11.54 20.76
C LEU A 208 -1.62 -12.24 20.83
N GLY A 209 -1.59 -13.53 21.15
CA GLY A 209 -0.37 -14.34 21.12
C GLY A 209 0.20 -14.48 19.70
N ASN A 210 -0.65 -14.72 18.71
CA ASN A 210 -0.25 -14.85 17.31
C ASN A 210 0.25 -13.52 16.73
N LEU A 211 -0.36 -12.40 17.11
CA LEU A 211 0.07 -11.06 16.72
C LEU A 211 1.53 -10.80 17.13
N LYS A 212 1.89 -11.15 18.37
CA LYS A 212 3.26 -11.06 18.84
C LYS A 212 4.20 -11.98 18.04
N ALA A 213 3.80 -13.23 17.80
CA ALA A 213 4.59 -14.17 17.02
C ALA A 213 4.85 -13.69 15.59
N ILE A 214 3.86 -13.08 14.94
CA ILE A 214 4.02 -12.49 13.60
C ILE A 214 5.11 -11.41 13.61
N LEU A 215 5.06 -10.47 14.55
CA LEU A 215 6.06 -9.41 14.66
C LEU A 215 7.47 -9.94 14.94
N GLN A 216 7.60 -10.97 15.78
CA GLN A 216 8.89 -11.64 16.01
C GLN A 216 9.45 -12.23 14.73
N ASN A 217 8.64 -12.97 13.98
CA ASN A 217 9.05 -13.60 12.73
C ASN A 217 9.38 -12.57 11.63
N LEU A 218 8.69 -11.43 11.59
CA LEU A 218 9.04 -10.33 10.68
C LEU A 218 10.41 -9.72 11.03
N ALA A 219 10.73 -9.58 12.31
CA ALA A 219 12.05 -9.11 12.76
C ALA A 219 13.16 -10.11 12.39
N GLU A 220 12.93 -11.42 12.54
CA GLU A 220 13.86 -12.47 12.12
C GLU A 220 14.04 -12.49 10.60
N LEU A 221 12.96 -12.36 9.84
CA LEU A 221 13.00 -12.29 8.38
C LEU A 221 13.90 -11.13 7.93
N ARG A 222 13.73 -9.94 8.52
CA ARG A 222 14.62 -8.79 8.26
C ARG A 222 16.07 -9.09 8.59
N ASN A 223 16.36 -9.74 9.72
CA ASN A 223 17.72 -10.04 10.12
C ASN A 223 18.41 -11.02 9.16
N ASN A 224 17.70 -12.03 8.68
CA ASN A 224 18.23 -13.05 7.77
C ASN A 224 18.45 -12.50 6.34
N TYR A 225 17.64 -11.56 5.90
CA TYR A 225 17.67 -11.02 4.53
C TYR A 225 18.19 -9.58 4.45
N GLY A 226 18.44 -8.91 5.57
CA GLY A 226 18.96 -7.54 5.61
C GLY A 226 20.34 -7.38 4.97
N THR A 227 20.65 -6.14 4.62
CA THR A 227 21.88 -5.76 3.88
C THR A 227 23.15 -5.76 4.73
N GLY A 228 23.06 -6.09 6.02
CA GLY A 228 24.19 -6.01 6.97
C GLY A 228 25.33 -7.01 6.75
N HIS A 229 25.17 -7.99 5.87
CA HIS A 229 26.22 -8.96 5.51
C HIS A 229 26.31 -9.10 4.00
N GLY A 230 27.54 -9.22 3.48
CA GLY A 230 27.79 -9.50 2.07
C GLY A 230 27.05 -10.76 1.62
N LYS A 231 26.38 -10.70 0.49
CA LYS A 231 25.61 -11.80 -0.09
C LYS A 231 26.41 -12.41 -1.24
N ASP A 232 26.32 -13.73 -1.42
CA ASP A 232 26.96 -14.40 -2.56
C ASP A 232 26.10 -14.23 -3.84
N SER A 233 26.68 -14.63 -4.97
CA SER A 233 26.04 -14.48 -6.29
C SER A 233 24.77 -15.32 -6.48
N ARG A 234 24.45 -16.22 -5.58
CA ARG A 234 23.25 -17.09 -5.60
C ARG A 234 22.15 -16.57 -4.69
N TYR A 235 22.39 -15.44 -4.03
CA TYR A 235 21.39 -14.86 -3.13
C TYR A 235 20.13 -14.46 -3.86
N VAL A 236 19.01 -15.02 -3.43
CA VAL A 236 17.66 -14.63 -3.86
C VAL A 236 17.04 -13.85 -2.73
N GLY A 237 16.84 -12.55 -2.93
CA GLY A 237 16.22 -11.66 -1.96
C GLY A 237 14.74 -11.97 -1.72
N LEU A 238 14.15 -11.23 -0.80
CA LEU A 238 12.72 -11.29 -0.56
C LEU A 238 11.96 -10.70 -1.76
N GLN A 239 10.80 -11.28 -2.06
CA GLN A 239 9.93 -10.85 -3.14
C GLN A 239 8.93 -9.82 -2.60
N GLU A 240 8.37 -9.01 -3.50
CA GLU A 240 7.35 -8.00 -3.21
C GLU A 240 6.21 -8.52 -2.33
N ARG A 241 5.68 -9.73 -2.60
CA ARG A 241 4.61 -10.34 -1.78
C ARG A 241 4.98 -10.48 -0.30
N HIS A 242 6.25 -10.71 0.02
CA HIS A 242 6.73 -10.80 1.41
C HIS A 242 6.76 -9.42 2.06
N ALA A 243 7.17 -8.40 1.32
CA ALA A 243 7.12 -7.02 1.78
C ALA A 243 5.69 -6.53 1.98
N GLN A 244 4.78 -6.82 1.04
CA GLN A 244 3.36 -6.49 1.16
C GLN A 244 2.73 -7.12 2.40
N LEU A 245 3.02 -8.39 2.69
CA LEU A 245 2.55 -9.06 3.91
C LEU A 245 3.11 -8.37 5.16
N ALA A 246 4.41 -8.09 5.20
CA ALA A 246 5.06 -7.48 6.35
C ALA A 246 4.53 -6.07 6.62
N VAL A 247 4.46 -5.24 5.59
CA VAL A 247 3.97 -3.86 5.67
C VAL A 247 2.50 -3.82 6.07
N GLY A 248 1.63 -4.57 5.38
CA GLY A 248 0.21 -4.62 5.68
C GLY A 248 -0.07 -5.10 7.10
N THR A 249 0.65 -6.14 7.55
CA THR A 249 0.54 -6.66 8.91
C THR A 249 1.00 -5.64 9.94
N SER A 250 2.16 -4.99 9.74
CA SER A 250 2.69 -4.00 10.67
C SER A 250 1.77 -2.78 10.80
N MET A 251 1.24 -2.27 9.69
CA MET A 251 0.26 -1.17 9.70
C MET A 251 -1.01 -1.55 10.47
N THR A 252 -1.54 -2.76 10.26
CA THR A 252 -2.73 -3.26 10.96
C THR A 252 -2.48 -3.38 12.47
N ILE A 253 -1.31 -3.90 12.85
CA ILE A 253 -0.92 -4.06 14.24
C ILE A 253 -0.72 -2.71 14.93
N VAL A 254 -0.01 -1.79 14.29
CA VAL A 254 0.21 -0.43 14.82
C VAL A 254 -1.12 0.28 15.04
N ARG A 255 -2.04 0.18 14.08
CA ARG A 255 -3.39 0.72 14.23
C ARG A 255 -4.11 0.10 15.43
N PHE A 256 -4.09 -1.22 15.56
CA PHE A 256 -4.75 -1.92 16.67
C PHE A 256 -4.16 -1.53 18.04
N ILE A 257 -2.84 -1.43 18.15
CA ILE A 257 -2.15 -0.99 19.38
C ILE A 257 -2.57 0.44 19.72
N TRP A 258 -2.59 1.32 18.72
CA TRP A 258 -2.94 2.73 18.93
C TRP A 258 -4.41 2.91 19.32
N ASP A 259 -5.34 2.25 18.62
CA ASP A 259 -6.76 2.26 18.97
C ASP A 259 -6.97 1.78 20.42
N SER A 260 -6.26 0.73 20.83
CA SER A 260 -6.32 0.19 22.18
C SER A 260 -5.71 1.14 23.22
N TYR A 261 -4.68 1.89 22.85
CA TYR A 261 -4.08 2.93 23.70
C TYR A 261 -5.06 4.10 23.91
N GLU A 262 -5.64 4.63 22.83
CA GLU A 262 -6.63 5.71 22.91
C GLU A 262 -7.86 5.29 23.77
N ASP A 263 -8.35 4.08 23.58
CA ASP A 263 -9.47 3.54 24.38
C ASP A 263 -9.13 3.45 25.88
N ARG A 264 -7.85 3.23 26.19
CA ARG A 264 -7.38 3.19 27.56
C ARG A 264 -7.27 4.56 28.22
N ILE A 265 -6.71 5.57 27.51
CA ILE A 265 -6.51 6.91 28.10
C ILE A 265 -7.78 7.72 28.18
N ASN A 266 -8.80 7.38 27.39
CA ASN A 266 -10.12 8.04 27.40
C ASN A 266 -11.09 7.41 28.42
N LYS A 267 -10.69 6.38 29.16
CA LYS A 267 -11.41 5.74 30.27
C LYS A 267 -10.88 6.16 31.64
#